data_5b7166ae5ade9a2dcdea14c3600533e9
#
_entry.id   5b7166ae5ade9a2dcdea14c3600533e9
#
_cell.length_a   1.000
_cell.length_b   1.000
_cell.length_c   1.000
_cell.angle_alpha   90.00
_cell.angle_beta   90.00
_cell.angle_gamma   90.00
#
_symmetry.space_group_name_H-M   'P 1'
#
loop_
_entity.id
_entity.type
_entity.pdbx_description
1 polymer ?
#
loop_
_entity_poly.entity_id
_entity_poly.type
_entity_poly.pdbx_seq_one_letter_code
_entity_poly.pdbx_strand_id
1 'polypeptide(L)'
;MNDQNKKIPVTVKILNQNYDIFCQENEKDDLYKSAELLNDKMMKTKAEGKTIGLDRIAVISALNFANDSLNHKDVTNTLNFSIKEKILKLHQKIDAALEN
;
A
#
# COMPACT_ATOMS: atom_id res chain seq x y z
N MET A 1 -27.47 2.29 17.76
CA MET A 1 -26.30 3.12 17.53
C MET A 1 -25.18 2.28 16.96
N ASN A 2 -24.62 2.73 15.87
CA ASN A 2 -23.69 1.92 15.10
C ASN A 2 -22.26 2.17 15.58
N ASP A 3 -21.70 1.24 16.38
CA ASP A 3 -20.36 1.37 16.92
C ASP A 3 -19.28 1.39 15.81
N GLN A 4 -19.64 0.97 14.59
CA GLN A 4 -18.75 0.99 13.43
C GLN A 4 -18.32 2.39 13.01
N ASN A 5 -19.08 3.42 13.39
CA ASN A 5 -18.76 4.80 13.05
C ASN A 5 -17.97 5.51 14.16
N LYS A 6 -17.73 4.83 15.26
CA LYS A 6 -16.99 5.40 16.37
C LYS A 6 -15.50 5.37 16.08
N LYS A 7 -14.89 6.54 16.12
CA LYS A 7 -13.44 6.67 15.94
C LYS A 7 -12.74 6.61 17.29
N ILE A 8 -11.66 5.87 17.33
CA ILE A 8 -10.81 5.73 18.51
C ILE A 8 -9.44 6.35 18.22
N PRO A 9 -8.79 6.90 19.27
CA PRO A 9 -7.42 7.39 19.09
C PRO A 9 -6.44 6.23 19.08
N VAL A 10 -5.54 6.25 18.12
CA VAL A 10 -4.46 5.26 17.99
C VAL A 10 -3.17 6.02 17.86
N THR A 11 -2.18 5.65 18.67
CA THR A 11 -0.86 6.29 18.61
C THR A 11 0.07 5.46 17.75
N VAL A 12 0.64 6.10 16.74
CA VAL A 12 1.66 5.49 15.88
C VAL A 12 2.96 6.24 16.04
N LYS A 13 4.08 5.51 15.93
CA LYS A 13 5.41 6.10 16.06
C LYS A 13 6.10 6.10 14.70
N ILE A 14 6.49 7.29 14.25
CA ILE A 14 7.18 7.47 12.98
C ILE A 14 8.40 8.35 13.21
N LEU A 15 9.59 7.84 12.91
CA LEU A 15 10.87 8.52 13.14
C LEU A 15 10.98 9.11 14.55
N ASN A 16 10.71 8.28 15.54
CA ASN A 16 10.79 8.64 16.97
C ASN A 16 9.79 9.69 17.43
N GLN A 17 8.77 9.99 16.62
CA GLN A 17 7.70 10.90 16.99
C GLN A 17 6.38 10.14 17.08
N ASN A 18 5.59 10.47 18.09
CA ASN A 18 4.30 9.86 18.30
C ASN A 18 3.21 10.71 17.65
N TYR A 19 2.31 10.06 16.95
CA TYR A 19 1.18 10.71 16.30
C TYR A 19 -0.10 10.03 16.75
N ASP A 20 -1.04 10.79 17.24
CA ASP A 20 -2.37 10.29 17.61
C ASP A 20 -3.30 10.48 16.42
N ILE A 21 -3.79 9.37 15.92
CA ILE A 21 -4.63 9.36 14.73
C ILE A 21 -5.95 8.69 15.09
N PHE A 22 -7.05 9.31 14.72
CA PHE A 22 -8.37 8.74 14.95
C PHE A 22 -8.73 7.84 13.79
N CYS A 23 -9.17 6.63 14.11
CA CYS A 23 -9.63 5.68 13.11
C CYS A 23 -10.73 4.82 13.70
N GLN A 24 -11.42 4.07 12.87
CA GLN A 24 -12.38 3.08 13.34
C GLN A 24 -11.64 1.87 13.88
N GLU A 25 -12.31 1.15 14.79
CA GLU A 25 -11.71 -0.04 15.43
C GLU A 25 -11.24 -1.06 14.40
N ASN A 26 -12.01 -1.26 13.33
CA ASN A 26 -11.68 -2.21 12.29
C ASN A 26 -10.55 -1.74 11.36
N GLU A 27 -10.12 -0.47 11.46
CA GLU A 27 -9.03 0.08 10.68
C GLU A 27 -7.69 0.09 11.45
N LYS A 28 -7.73 -0.28 12.72
CA LYS A 28 -6.58 -0.15 13.61
C LYS A 28 -5.36 -0.94 13.14
N ASP A 29 -5.57 -2.20 12.76
CA ASP A 29 -4.46 -3.05 12.31
C ASP A 29 -3.85 -2.53 11.02
N ASP A 30 -4.68 -2.08 10.09
CA ASP A 30 -4.20 -1.49 8.83
C ASP A 30 -3.45 -0.20 9.08
N LEU A 31 -3.88 0.60 10.06
CA LEU A 31 -3.19 1.83 10.43
C LEU A 31 -1.79 1.52 10.97
N TYR A 32 -1.66 0.53 11.84
CA TYR A 32 -0.35 0.13 12.38
C TYR A 32 0.57 -0.38 11.26
N LYS A 33 0.06 -1.17 10.36
CA LYS A 33 0.84 -1.66 9.21
C LYS A 33 1.27 -0.51 8.31
N SER A 34 0.38 0.42 8.06
CA SER A 34 0.68 1.60 7.24
C SER A 34 1.74 2.46 7.90
N ALA A 35 1.63 2.65 9.22
CA ALA A 35 2.63 3.42 9.97
C ALA A 35 4.00 2.75 9.92
N GLU A 36 4.05 1.44 10.03
CA GLU A 36 5.30 0.68 9.95
C GLU A 36 5.93 0.84 8.57
N LEU A 37 5.15 0.69 7.52
CA LEU A 37 5.62 0.87 6.15
C LEU A 37 6.14 2.29 5.92
N LEU A 38 5.41 3.29 6.41
CA LEU A 38 5.82 4.67 6.28
C LEU A 38 7.12 4.94 7.06
N ASN A 39 7.19 4.44 8.28
CA ASN A 39 8.39 4.59 9.11
C ASN A 39 9.62 4.01 8.40
N ASP A 40 9.50 2.80 7.87
CA ASP A 40 10.60 2.14 7.16
C ASP A 40 11.00 2.96 5.92
N LYS A 41 10.04 3.45 5.18
CA LYS A 41 10.30 4.28 3.99
C LYS A 41 10.98 5.58 4.36
N MET A 42 10.53 6.22 5.43
CA MET A 42 11.12 7.48 5.89
C MET A 42 12.53 7.28 6.43
N MET A 43 12.77 6.19 7.13
CA MET A 43 14.13 5.85 7.59
C MET A 43 15.06 5.64 6.41
N LYS A 44 14.62 4.94 5.39
CA LYS A 44 15.39 4.72 4.18
C LYS A 44 15.66 6.02 3.44
N THR A 45 14.65 6.87 3.30
CA THR A 45 14.79 8.18 2.67
C THR A 45 15.79 9.05 3.43
N LYS A 46 15.73 9.01 4.76
CA LYS A 46 16.67 9.74 5.61
C LYS A 46 18.09 9.26 5.40
N ALA A 47 18.29 7.95 5.30
CA ALA A 47 19.61 7.35 5.12
C ALA A 47 20.22 7.68 3.75
N GLU A 48 19.38 7.75 2.73
CA GLU A 48 19.82 8.06 1.37
C GLU A 48 20.02 9.56 1.14
N GLY A 49 19.31 10.38 1.91
CA GLY A 49 19.34 11.83 1.74
C GLY A 49 20.43 12.51 2.53
N LYS A 50 20.83 13.67 2.04
CA LYS A 50 21.77 14.51 2.75
C LYS A 50 20.99 15.57 3.50
N THR A 51 20.79 15.37 4.77
CA THR A 51 20.23 16.37 5.66
C THR A 51 18.88 16.88 5.25
N ILE A 52 17.90 16.30 5.78
CA ILE A 52 16.57 16.70 5.37
C ILE A 52 15.71 16.75 6.62
N GLY A 53 14.93 17.82 6.78
CA GLY A 53 13.98 17.94 7.88
C GLY A 53 12.88 16.89 7.78
N LEU A 54 12.23 16.64 8.89
CA LEU A 54 11.18 15.62 9.00
C LEU A 54 10.07 15.83 7.96
N ASP A 55 9.66 17.06 7.76
CA ASP A 55 8.63 17.42 6.78
C ASP A 55 9.05 17.05 5.37
N ARG A 56 10.30 17.29 5.01
CA ARG A 56 10.83 16.98 3.69
C ARG A 56 10.93 15.48 3.47
N ILE A 57 11.41 14.76 4.47
CA ILE A 57 11.48 13.29 4.44
C ILE A 57 10.07 12.73 4.23
N ALA A 58 9.08 13.27 4.94
CA ALA A 58 7.71 12.83 4.82
C ALA A 58 7.15 13.09 3.42
N VAL A 59 7.41 14.26 2.85
CA VAL A 59 6.94 14.59 1.51
C VAL A 59 7.58 13.69 0.45
N ILE A 60 8.89 13.49 0.53
CA ILE A 60 9.60 12.61 -0.41
C ILE A 60 9.09 11.18 -0.28
N SER A 61 8.91 10.70 0.95
CA SER A 61 8.36 9.36 1.18
C SER A 61 6.95 9.22 0.64
N ALA A 62 6.11 10.23 0.85
CA ALA A 62 4.75 10.24 0.33
C ALA A 62 4.74 10.24 -1.20
N LEU A 63 5.62 11.01 -1.82
CA LEU A 63 5.74 11.04 -3.29
C LEU A 63 6.17 9.68 -3.83
N ASN A 64 7.11 9.03 -3.15
CA ASN A 64 7.55 7.69 -3.54
C ASN A 64 6.40 6.69 -3.44
N PHE A 65 5.61 6.73 -2.36
CA PHE A 65 4.45 5.87 -2.22
C PHE A 65 3.39 6.16 -3.29
N ALA A 66 3.15 7.43 -3.56
CA ALA A 66 2.18 7.81 -4.60
C ALA A 66 2.62 7.29 -5.96
N ASN A 67 3.92 7.43 -6.27
CA ASN A 67 4.47 6.93 -7.52
C ASN A 67 4.39 5.40 -7.60
N ASP A 68 4.75 4.72 -6.52
CA ASP A 68 4.66 3.27 -6.45
C ASP A 68 3.21 2.80 -6.62
N SER A 69 2.27 3.52 -6.02
CA SER A 69 0.84 3.22 -6.14
C SER A 69 0.35 3.33 -7.58
N LEU A 70 0.78 4.38 -8.29
CA LEU A 70 0.46 4.54 -9.71
C LEU A 70 1.05 3.42 -10.55
N ASN A 71 2.32 3.11 -10.34
CA ASN A 71 3.00 2.04 -11.05
C ASN A 71 2.40 0.68 -10.73
N HIS A 72 2.10 0.43 -9.47
CA HIS A 72 1.48 -0.81 -9.04
C HIS A 72 0.09 -0.99 -9.65
N LYS A 73 -0.69 0.09 -9.70
CA LYS A 73 -2.00 0.06 -10.32
C LYS A 73 -1.90 -0.28 -11.80
N ASP A 74 -0.97 0.34 -12.51
CA ASP A 74 -0.74 0.08 -13.92
C ASP A 74 -0.27 -1.36 -14.15
N VAL A 75 0.69 -1.81 -13.33
CA VAL A 75 1.20 -3.19 -13.39
C VAL A 75 0.09 -4.18 -13.06
N THR A 76 -0.70 -3.91 -12.04
CA THR A 76 -1.81 -4.77 -11.65
C THR A 76 -2.85 -4.87 -12.75
N ASN A 77 -3.20 -3.76 -13.37
CA ASN A 77 -4.13 -3.74 -14.50
C ASN A 77 -3.58 -4.54 -15.68
N THR A 78 -2.31 -4.35 -15.99
CA THR A 78 -1.64 -5.09 -17.06
C THR A 78 -1.56 -6.58 -16.75
N LEU A 79 -1.20 -6.93 -15.52
CA LEU A 79 -1.14 -8.32 -15.09
C LEU A 79 -2.52 -8.98 -15.12
N ASN A 80 -3.55 -8.30 -14.65
CA ASN A 80 -4.91 -8.83 -14.70
C ASN A 80 -5.37 -9.10 -16.13
N PHE A 81 -5.05 -8.18 -17.04
CA PHE A 81 -5.35 -8.37 -18.45
C PHE A 81 -4.60 -9.57 -19.02
N SER A 82 -3.30 -9.65 -18.74
CA SER A 82 -2.46 -10.75 -19.21
C SER A 82 -2.92 -12.10 -18.64
N ILE A 83 -3.30 -12.12 -17.37
CA ILE A 83 -3.80 -13.33 -16.73
C ILE A 83 -5.11 -13.77 -17.37
N LYS A 84 -6.02 -12.83 -17.63
CA LYS A 84 -7.28 -13.13 -18.28
C LYS A 84 -7.05 -13.71 -19.68
N GLU A 85 -6.12 -13.13 -20.43
CA GLU A 85 -5.77 -13.65 -21.76
C GLU A 85 -5.21 -15.07 -21.65
N LYS A 86 -4.30 -15.30 -20.69
CA LYS A 86 -3.71 -16.63 -20.50
C LYS A 86 -4.75 -17.66 -20.09
N ILE A 87 -5.69 -17.28 -19.25
CA ILE A 87 -6.78 -18.16 -18.83
C ILE A 87 -7.65 -18.51 -20.04
N LEU A 88 -7.99 -17.54 -20.87
CA LEU A 88 -8.77 -17.78 -22.08
C LEU A 88 -8.05 -18.71 -23.03
N LYS A 89 -6.76 -18.50 -23.25
CA LYS A 89 -5.95 -19.36 -24.10
C LYS A 89 -5.87 -20.78 -23.56
N LEU A 90 -5.71 -20.91 -22.24
CA LEU A 90 -5.67 -22.22 -21.60
C LEU A 90 -7.01 -22.95 -21.75
N HIS A 91 -8.13 -22.25 -21.58
CA HIS A 91 -9.45 -22.81 -21.81
C HIS A 91 -9.60 -23.31 -23.24
N GLN A 92 -9.19 -22.52 -24.21
CA GLN A 92 -9.24 -22.90 -25.62
C GLN A 92 -8.42 -24.14 -25.90
N LYS A 93 -7.23 -24.25 -25.31
CA LYS A 93 -6.37 -25.42 -25.46
C LYS A 93 -6.99 -26.67 -24.84
N ILE A 94 -7.60 -26.51 -23.67
CA ILE A 94 -8.25 -27.62 -22.99
C ILE A 94 -9.45 -28.10 -23.79
N ASP A 95 -10.28 -27.16 -24.27
CA ASP A 95 -11.45 -27.50 -25.09
C ASP A 95 -11.03 -28.22 -26.38
N ALA A 96 -9.99 -27.73 -27.05
CA ALA A 96 -9.45 -28.36 -28.24
C ALA A 96 -8.93 -29.77 -27.94
N ALA A 97 -8.27 -29.96 -26.80
CA ALA A 97 -7.77 -31.26 -26.38
C ALA A 97 -8.92 -32.24 -26.05
N LEU A 98 -10.01 -31.74 -25.50
CA LEU A 98 -11.18 -32.56 -25.16
C LEU A 98 -12.01 -32.92 -26.39
N GLU A 99 -11.95 -32.10 -27.43
CA GLU A 99 -12.68 -32.38 -28.67
C GLU A 99 -12.00 -33.44 -29.55
N ASN A 100 -10.76 -33.73 -29.28
CA ASN A 100 -10.02 -34.74 -29.99
C ASN A 100 -10.14 -36.10 -29.27
#